data_da13862a5945a7d8fd9d12622e1d708f
#
_entry.id   da13862a5945a7d8fd9d12622e1d708f
#
_cell.length_a   1.000
_cell.length_b   1.000
_cell.length_c   1.000
_cell.angle_alpha   90.00
_cell.angle_beta   90.00
_cell.angle_gamma   90.00
#
_symmetry.space_group_name_H-M   'P 1'
#
loop_
_entity.id
_entity.type
_entity.pdbx_description
1 polymer ?
#
loop_
_entity_poly.entity_id
_entity_poly.type
_entity_poly.pdbx_seq_one_letter_code
_entity_poly.pdbx_strand_id
1 'polypeptide(L)' 'MNNKIWKIKDYEGTFTDEQIISLIKSGRLTGEDALSSKEIKDYVKIKNSIYEYYLKKGNKK' A
#
# COMPACT_ATOMS: atom_id res chain seq x y z
N MET A 1 1.95 -18.54 -6.56
CA MET A 1 1.95 -17.59 -6.54
C MET A 1 1.14 -16.86 -5.71
N ASN A 2 1.41 -16.04 -4.95
CA ASN A 2 0.68 -15.39 -4.06
C ASN A 2 0.30 -14.11 -4.51
N ASN A 3 -0.87 -13.91 -4.95
CA ASN A 3 -1.34 -12.65 -5.40
C ASN A 3 -2.15 -12.07 -4.35
N LYS A 4 -1.52 -11.38 -3.46
CA LYS A 4 -2.24 -10.74 -2.38
C LYS A 4 -3.05 -9.60 -2.94
N ILE A 5 -4.28 -9.51 -2.52
CA ILE A 5 -5.18 -8.46 -2.97
C ILE A 5 -5.38 -7.48 -1.83
N TRP A 6 -5.25 -6.21 -2.12
CA TRP A 6 -5.35 -5.16 -1.11
C TRP A 6 -6.52 -4.24 -1.38
N LYS A 7 -6.98 -3.62 -0.34
CA LYS A 7 -7.97 -2.56 -0.46
C LYS A 7 -7.34 -1.33 0.16
N ILE A 8 -7.60 -0.19 -0.44
CA ILE A 8 -7.05 1.07 0.06
C ILE A 8 -8.19 1.90 0.62
N LYS A 9 -8.01 2.43 1.80
CA LYS A 9 -9.05 3.24 2.41
C LYS A 9 -9.35 4.43 1.51
N ASP A 10 -10.62 4.69 1.28
CA ASP A 10 -11.09 5.80 0.46
C ASP A 10 -10.90 5.58 -1.04
N TYR A 11 -10.51 4.38 -1.44
CA TYR A 11 -10.42 4.05 -2.86
C TYR A 11 -11.36 2.88 -3.10
N GLU A 12 -11.94 2.85 -4.29
CA GLU A 12 -12.80 1.75 -4.64
C GLU A 12 -12.02 0.65 -5.32
N GLY A 13 -12.50 -0.57 -5.20
CA GLY A 13 -11.88 -1.69 -5.88
C GLY A 13 -10.75 -2.31 -5.10
N THR A 14 -10.05 -3.20 -5.77
CA THR A 14 -8.94 -3.91 -5.15
C THR A 14 -7.68 -3.66 -5.95
N PHE A 15 -6.55 -3.92 -5.31
CA PHE A 15 -5.26 -3.62 -5.90
C PHE A 15 -4.30 -4.77 -5.63
N THR A 16 -3.44 -5.04 -6.59
CA THR A 16 -2.44 -6.07 -6.40
C THR A 16 -1.22 -5.48 -5.75
N ASP A 17 -0.31 -6.35 -5.34
CA ASP A 17 0.92 -5.93 -4.73
C ASP A 17 1.68 -4.98 -5.65
N GLU A 18 1.77 -5.31 -6.91
CA GLU A 18 2.48 -4.47 -7.86
C GLU A 18 1.83 -3.11 -8.03
N GLN A 19 0.52 -3.08 -7.99
CA GLN A 19 -0.19 -1.82 -8.11
C GLN A 19 0.07 -0.94 -6.90
N ILE A 20 0.10 -1.53 -5.71
CA ILE A 20 0.39 -0.77 -4.51
C ILE A 20 1.78 -0.16 -4.60
N ILE A 21 2.75 -0.94 -4.97
CA ILE A 21 4.12 -0.45 -5.07
C ILE A 21 4.22 0.66 -6.10
N SER A 22 3.56 0.48 -7.21
CA SER A 22 3.59 1.49 -8.27
C SER A 22 2.97 2.80 -7.81
N LEU A 23 1.88 2.72 -7.08
CA LEU A 23 1.22 3.91 -6.58
C LEU A 23 2.08 4.64 -5.56
N ILE A 24 2.79 3.89 -4.75
CA ILE A 24 3.69 4.49 -3.77
C ILE A 24 4.84 5.20 -4.49
N LYS A 25 5.40 4.53 -5.48
CA LYS A 25 6.53 5.11 -6.19
C LYS A 25 6.14 6.35 -6.97
N SER A 26 4.91 6.39 -7.44
CA SER A 26 4.45 7.54 -8.20
C SER A 26 4.01 8.70 -7.32
N GLY A 27 3.95 8.47 -6.02
CA GLY A 27 3.53 9.52 -5.10
C GLY A 27 2.03 9.59 -4.89
N ARG A 28 1.28 8.69 -5.49
CA ARG A 28 -0.15 8.71 -5.30
C ARG A 28 -0.58 8.18 -3.95
N LEU A 29 0.22 7.27 -3.38
CA LEU A 29 -0.02 6.78 -2.04
C LEU A 29 1.09 7.28 -1.14
N THR A 30 0.73 7.67 0.07
CA THR A 30 1.72 8.15 1.03
C THR A 30 1.67 7.26 2.26
N GLY A 31 2.55 7.50 3.19
CA GLY A 31 2.57 6.72 4.42
C GLY A 31 1.31 6.84 5.25
N GLU A 32 0.53 7.89 5.01
CA GLU A 32 -0.70 8.09 5.78
C GLU A 32 -1.87 7.32 5.19
N ASP A 33 -1.76 6.85 3.97
CA ASP A 33 -2.82 6.05 3.38
C ASP A 33 -2.83 4.69 4.06
N ALA A 34 -3.97 4.07 4.13
CA ALA A 34 -4.12 2.82 4.84
C ALA A 34 -4.59 1.70 3.91
N LEU A 35 -4.13 0.51 4.19
CA LEU A 35 -4.42 -0.67 3.38
C LEU A 35 -5.03 -1.75 4.24
N SER A 36 -5.79 -2.62 3.63
CA SER A 36 -6.26 -3.82 4.32
C SER A 36 -6.28 -4.97 3.32
N SER A 37 -6.33 -6.18 3.83
CA SER A 37 -6.40 -7.35 2.99
C SER A 37 -7.28 -8.36 3.69
N LYS A 38 -7.49 -9.51 3.07
CA LYS A 38 -8.28 -10.53 3.71
C LYS A 38 -7.72 -10.95 5.04
N GLU A 39 -6.43 -10.91 5.17
CA GLU A 39 -5.79 -11.36 6.38
C GLU A 39 -5.71 -10.29 7.43
N ILE A 40 -5.94 -9.04 7.05
CA ILE A 40 -5.87 -7.93 7.98
C ILE A 40 -7.26 -7.36 8.13
N LYS A 41 -7.80 -7.44 9.31
CA LYS A 41 -9.16 -6.98 9.52
C LYS A 41 -9.28 -5.49 9.52
N ASP A 42 -8.28 -4.81 10.06
CA ASP A 42 -8.33 -3.37 10.13
C ASP A 42 -7.37 -2.78 9.14
N TYR A 43 -7.57 -1.53 8.80
CA TYR A 43 -6.65 -0.86 7.91
C TYR A 43 -5.35 -0.56 8.66
N VAL A 44 -4.26 -0.69 7.93
CA VAL A 44 -2.93 -0.43 8.49
C VAL A 44 -2.29 0.64 7.61
N LYS A 45 -1.74 1.66 8.22
CA LYS A 45 -1.09 2.71 7.44
C LYS A 45 0.10 2.14 6.70
N ILE A 46 0.33 2.64 5.51
CA ILE A 46 1.44 2.15 4.70
C ILE A 46 2.77 2.28 5.42
N LYS A 47 2.95 3.35 6.17
CA LYS A 47 4.21 3.54 6.90
C LYS A 47 4.42 2.47 7.97
N ASN A 48 3.36 1.74 8.32
CA ASN A 48 3.47 0.67 9.30
C ASN A 48 3.35 -0.70 8.65
N SER A 49 3.38 -0.74 7.34
CA SER A 49 3.20 -1.99 6.63
C SER A 49 4.50 -2.43 6.00
N ILE A 50 4.45 -3.55 5.31
CA ILE A 50 5.63 -4.05 4.62
C ILE A 50 6.08 -3.11 3.51
N TYR A 51 5.22 -2.17 3.12
CA TYR A 51 5.54 -1.25 2.06
C TYR A 51 6.28 0.00 2.55
N GLU A 52 6.56 0.06 3.82
CA GLU A 52 7.31 1.18 4.37
C GLU A 52 8.63 1.35 3.63
N TYR A 53 9.24 0.25 3.26
CA TYR A 53 10.50 0.28 2.55
C TYR A 53 10.42 1.12 1.27
N TYR A 54 9.31 1.00 0.56
CA TYR A 54 9.16 1.72 -0.69
C TYR A 54 8.91 3.21 -0.47
N LEU A 55 8.36 3.56 0.66
CA LEU A 55 8.18 4.96 0.98
C LEU A 55 9.55 5.63 1.14
N LYS A 56 10.42 4.99 1.86
CA LYS A 56 11.72 5.55 2.09
C LYS A 56 12.50 5.70 0.81
N LYS A 57 12.43 4.71 -0.04
CA LYS A 57 13.14 4.79 -1.28
C LYS A 57 12.55 5.85 -2.18
N GLY A 58 11.27 5.97 -2.19
CA GLY A 58 10.62 6.94 -3.03
C GLY A 58 10.87 8.35 -2.62
N ASN A 59 11.19 8.55 -1.34
CA ASN A 59 11.40 9.85 -0.88
C ASN A 59 12.79 10.29 -0.89
N LYS A 60 13.64 9.61 -1.25
CA LYS A 60 14.94 9.97 -1.11
C LYS A 60 15.36 10.90 -1.88
N LYS A 61 15.59 11.54 -1.66
CA LYS A 61 15.88 12.29 -2.34
C LYS A 61 16.69 12.56 -2.28
#